data_5c9f73c230eca1b5f70a6508adbade73
#
_entry.id   5c9f73c230eca1b5f70a6508adbade73
#
_cell.length_a   1.000
_cell.length_b   1.000
_cell.length_c   1.000
_cell.angle_alpha   90.00
_cell.angle_beta   90.00
_cell.angle_gamma   90.00
#
_symmetry.space_group_name_H-M   'P 1'
#
loop_
_entity.id
_entity.type
_entity.pdbx_description
1 polymer ?
#
loop_
_entity_poly.entity_id
_entity_poly.type
_entity_poly.pdbx_seq_one_letter_code
_entity_poly.pdbx_strand_id
1 'polypeptide(L)'
;MLEATGFDEIRIGAAVDTFAGVANPFSLRALRPAERVIDVGSGAGFDSFVAAQQVGAEGRIVGVDMTSEMLEKSRATAAQLGYAHVEFRDGLAEALPVGDGWADVVISNGVINLCADKRAVFAEIHRVLRPGGVLQFADIANGRAVPPEALRDIDLWTG
;
A
#
# COMPACT_ATOMS: atom_id res chain seq x y z
N MET A 1 -4.99 14.49 -15.99
CA MET A 1 -4.24 15.75 -15.73
C MET A 1 -4.07 15.85 -14.23
N LEU A 2 -2.92 15.41 -13.71
CA LEU A 2 -2.56 15.55 -12.28
C LEU A 2 -2.00 16.98 -12.13
N GLU A 3 -2.89 17.95 -11.93
CA GLU A 3 -2.47 19.30 -11.59
C GLU A 3 -1.93 19.33 -10.15
N ALA A 4 -0.64 19.62 -10.10
CA ALA A 4 0.05 20.38 -9.06
C ALA A 4 -0.45 20.21 -7.61
N THR A 5 -0.12 19.09 -7.00
CA THR A 5 -0.11 18.96 -5.53
C THR A 5 1.31 19.12 -4.96
N GLY A 6 2.18 19.90 -5.55
CA GLY A 6 3.51 20.19 -5.01
C GLY A 6 4.44 18.97 -4.90
N PHE A 7 4.19 17.92 -5.66
CA PHE A 7 5.09 16.78 -5.77
C PHE A 7 6.37 17.21 -6.48
N ASP A 8 7.48 17.08 -5.82
CA ASP A 8 8.78 17.12 -6.46
C ASP A 8 8.98 15.77 -7.18
N GLU A 9 8.47 15.67 -8.43
CA GLU A 9 8.50 14.46 -9.26
C GLU A 9 9.90 13.83 -9.34
N ILE A 10 10.94 14.67 -9.26
CA ILE A 10 12.34 14.22 -9.31
C ILE A 10 12.71 13.41 -8.06
N ARG A 11 12.12 13.71 -6.90
CA ARG A 11 12.52 13.10 -5.61
C ARG A 11 11.96 11.71 -5.39
N ILE A 12 10.86 11.33 -6.05
CA ILE A 12 10.23 10.00 -5.92
C ILE A 12 10.36 9.14 -7.18
N GLY A 13 11.22 9.55 -8.14
CA GLY A 13 11.36 8.90 -9.45
C GLY A 13 11.55 7.39 -9.37
N ALA A 14 12.42 6.89 -8.49
CA ALA A 14 12.65 5.46 -8.35
C ALA A 14 11.41 4.66 -7.87
N ALA A 15 10.53 5.28 -7.06
CA ALA A 15 9.27 4.67 -6.65
C ALA A 15 8.24 4.71 -7.79
N VAL A 16 8.25 5.76 -8.62
CA VAL A 16 7.38 5.88 -9.80
C VAL A 16 7.71 4.82 -10.85
N ASP A 17 9.00 4.60 -11.13
CA ASP A 17 9.46 3.65 -12.15
C ASP A 17 9.09 2.19 -11.83
N THR A 18 8.80 1.88 -10.57
CA THR A 18 8.42 0.54 -10.11
C THR A 18 6.96 0.45 -9.64
N PHE A 19 6.18 1.53 -9.83
CA PHE A 19 4.78 1.56 -9.41
C PHE A 19 3.90 0.70 -10.32
N ALA A 20 3.25 -0.30 -9.72
CA ALA A 20 2.33 -1.23 -10.39
C ALA A 20 0.88 -1.13 -9.87
N GLY A 21 0.51 -0.02 -9.26
CA GLY A 21 -0.84 0.21 -8.76
C GLY A 21 -1.88 0.32 -9.89
N VAL A 22 -3.11 -0.08 -9.60
CA VAL A 22 -4.21 -0.14 -10.58
C VAL A 22 -5.11 1.09 -10.58
N ALA A 23 -5.10 1.87 -9.49
CA ALA A 23 -5.86 3.13 -9.38
C ALA A 23 -5.32 4.00 -8.24
N ASN A 24 -6.03 5.08 -7.90
CA ASN A 24 -5.68 5.97 -6.81
C ASN A 24 -6.50 5.65 -5.54
N PRO A 25 -5.92 5.01 -4.51
CA PRO A 25 -6.63 4.68 -3.27
C PRO A 25 -7.10 5.93 -2.50
N PHE A 26 -6.49 7.09 -2.74
CA PHE A 26 -6.84 8.35 -2.09
C PHE A 26 -8.04 9.05 -2.73
N SER A 27 -8.57 8.56 -3.86
CA SER A 27 -9.73 9.14 -4.54
C SER A 27 -11.02 9.04 -3.73
N LEU A 28 -11.13 8.08 -2.82
CA LEU A 28 -12.29 7.89 -1.95
C LEU A 28 -12.34 8.92 -0.82
N ARG A 29 -11.20 9.22 -0.24
CA ARG A 29 -11.02 10.21 0.82
C ARG A 29 -9.54 10.59 0.91
N ALA A 30 -9.23 11.87 0.98
CA ALA A 30 -7.90 12.32 1.36
C ALA A 30 -7.59 11.90 2.81
N LEU A 31 -6.32 11.58 3.10
CA LEU A 31 -5.86 11.33 4.45
C LEU A 31 -5.88 12.62 5.28
N ARG A 32 -6.06 12.48 6.57
CA ARG A 32 -6.06 13.61 7.50
C ARG A 32 -4.68 13.77 8.16
N PRO A 33 -4.30 14.99 8.53
CA PRO A 33 -3.09 15.19 9.33
C PRO A 33 -3.06 14.30 10.57
N ALA A 34 -1.87 13.80 10.90
CA ALA A 34 -1.57 12.93 12.04
C ALA A 34 -2.20 11.53 12.00
N GLU A 35 -2.87 11.11 10.93
CA GLU A 35 -3.37 9.72 10.81
C GLU A 35 -2.21 8.71 10.76
N ARG A 36 -2.45 7.54 11.34
CA ARG A 36 -1.58 6.36 11.25
C ARG A 36 -2.06 5.47 10.12
N VAL A 37 -1.22 5.24 9.13
CA VAL A 37 -1.57 4.56 7.89
C VAL A 37 -0.73 3.29 7.73
N ILE A 38 -1.36 2.20 7.34
CA ILE A 38 -0.69 0.99 6.84
C ILE A 38 -0.90 0.93 5.33
N ASP A 39 0.17 0.71 4.58
CA ASP A 39 0.18 0.47 3.14
C ASP A 39 0.50 -1.01 2.89
N VAL A 40 -0.52 -1.78 2.49
CA VAL A 40 -0.40 -3.24 2.27
C VAL A 40 0.04 -3.51 0.84
N GLY A 41 1.19 -4.17 0.70
CA GLY A 41 1.87 -4.36 -0.57
C GLY A 41 2.49 -3.06 -1.07
N SER A 42 3.25 -2.40 -0.21
CA SER A 42 3.78 -1.05 -0.45
C SER A 42 4.77 -0.95 -1.61
N GLY A 43 5.33 -2.08 -2.08
CA GLY A 43 6.33 -2.09 -3.13
C GLY A 43 7.49 -1.16 -2.82
N ALA A 44 7.92 -0.36 -3.80
CA ALA A 44 8.96 0.66 -3.63
C ALA A 44 8.49 1.93 -2.87
N GLY A 45 7.25 1.94 -2.35
CA GLY A 45 6.77 2.94 -1.41
C GLY A 45 6.03 4.13 -2.03
N PHE A 46 5.60 4.06 -3.29
CA PHE A 46 4.95 5.21 -3.95
C PHE A 46 3.74 5.73 -3.16
N ASP A 47 2.74 4.87 -2.89
CA ASP A 47 1.54 5.26 -2.15
C ASP A 47 1.85 5.61 -0.69
N SER A 48 2.84 4.95 -0.07
CA SER A 48 3.36 5.30 1.25
C SER A 48 3.90 6.73 1.32
N PHE A 49 4.62 7.19 0.30
CA PHE A 49 5.15 8.57 0.26
C PHE A 49 4.06 9.61 -0.02
N VAL A 50 3.07 9.26 -0.85
CA VAL A 50 1.87 10.10 -1.04
C VAL A 50 1.11 10.24 0.29
N ALA A 51 0.93 9.13 1.01
CA ALA A 51 0.31 9.13 2.32
C ALA A 51 1.10 9.99 3.33
N ALA A 52 2.43 9.86 3.35
CA ALA A 52 3.29 10.63 4.25
C ALA A 52 3.15 12.14 4.07
N GLN A 53 3.03 12.61 2.83
CA GLN A 53 2.80 14.04 2.55
C GLN A 53 1.43 14.51 3.07
N GLN A 54 0.38 13.68 2.94
CA GLN A 54 -0.95 14.05 3.39
C GLN A 54 -1.06 14.09 4.92
N VAL A 55 -0.50 13.10 5.61
CA VAL A 55 -0.60 13.03 7.09
C VAL A 55 0.38 13.96 7.80
N GLY A 56 1.46 14.36 7.13
CA GLY A 56 2.50 15.24 7.70
C GLY A 56 3.35 14.55 8.77
N ALA A 57 4.27 15.31 9.37
CA ALA A 57 5.29 14.80 10.29
C ALA A 57 4.71 14.18 11.58
N GLU A 58 3.52 14.57 12.00
CA GLU A 58 2.83 14.02 13.18
C GLU A 58 2.15 12.67 12.88
N GLY A 59 1.90 12.34 11.61
CA GLY A 59 1.38 11.05 11.18
C GLY A 59 2.44 9.94 11.24
N ARG A 60 2.01 8.71 10.96
CA ARG A 60 2.91 7.55 10.87
C ARG A 60 2.49 6.66 9.71
N ILE A 61 3.44 6.24 8.91
CA ILE A 61 3.21 5.31 7.81
C ILE A 61 3.99 4.03 8.08
N VAL A 62 3.32 2.90 7.91
CA VAL A 62 3.96 1.58 7.88
C VAL A 62 3.64 0.93 6.53
N GLY A 63 4.61 0.90 5.64
CA GLY A 63 4.54 0.11 4.42
C GLY A 63 4.92 -1.35 4.71
N VAL A 64 4.12 -2.29 4.22
CA VAL A 64 4.37 -3.73 4.37
C VAL A 64 4.50 -4.35 3.00
N ASP A 65 5.60 -5.06 2.75
CA ASP A 65 5.82 -5.81 1.52
C ASP A 65 6.60 -7.09 1.82
N MET A 66 6.41 -8.14 1.01
CA MET A 66 7.10 -9.41 1.14
C MET A 66 8.40 -9.48 0.33
N THR A 67 8.65 -8.50 -0.54
CA THR A 67 9.74 -8.49 -1.50
C THR A 67 10.92 -7.68 -0.97
N SER A 68 12.02 -8.34 -0.62
CA SER A 68 13.22 -7.70 -0.06
C SER A 68 13.75 -6.57 -0.94
N GLU A 69 13.79 -6.77 -2.26
CA GLU A 69 14.25 -5.76 -3.21
C GLU A 69 13.40 -4.48 -3.18
N MET A 70 12.07 -4.62 -3.05
CA MET A 70 11.16 -3.48 -2.92
C MET A 70 11.39 -2.74 -1.61
N LEU A 71 11.56 -3.48 -0.50
CA LEU A 71 11.86 -2.91 0.81
C LEU A 71 13.19 -2.15 0.84
N GLU A 72 14.22 -2.65 0.16
CA GLU A 72 15.50 -1.95 0.03
C GLU A 72 15.32 -0.60 -0.69
N LYS A 73 14.60 -0.61 -1.83
CA LYS A 73 14.30 0.61 -2.60
C LYS A 73 13.49 1.62 -1.79
N SER A 74 12.42 1.17 -1.13
CA SER A 74 11.55 2.04 -0.35
C SER A 74 12.28 2.66 0.84
N ARG A 75 13.10 1.89 1.58
CA ARG A 75 13.91 2.38 2.70
C ARG A 75 14.97 3.39 2.24
N ALA A 76 15.64 3.12 1.13
CA ALA A 76 16.62 4.05 0.56
C ALA A 76 15.95 5.39 0.16
N THR A 77 14.78 5.33 -0.48
CA THR A 77 14.01 6.51 -0.87
C THR A 77 13.53 7.30 0.35
N ALA A 78 13.01 6.61 1.38
CA ALA A 78 12.58 7.27 2.64
C ALA A 78 13.72 8.04 3.30
N ALA A 79 14.92 7.43 3.35
CA ALA A 79 16.11 8.08 3.89
C ALA A 79 16.53 9.32 3.06
N GLN A 80 16.51 9.23 1.73
CA GLN A 80 16.83 10.35 0.85
C GLN A 80 15.83 11.52 0.98
N LEU A 81 14.55 11.20 1.16
CA LEU A 81 13.49 12.20 1.35
C LEU A 81 13.41 12.76 2.77
N GLY A 82 14.11 12.15 3.73
CA GLY A 82 14.10 12.57 5.14
C GLY A 82 12.78 12.26 5.85
N TYR A 83 12.03 11.24 5.40
CA TYR A 83 10.77 10.84 6.00
C TYR A 83 10.99 9.95 7.24
N ALA A 84 11.32 10.55 8.37
CA ALA A 84 11.53 9.85 9.64
C ALA A 84 10.26 9.19 10.22
N HIS A 85 9.08 9.54 9.73
CA HIS A 85 7.78 9.02 10.14
C HIS A 85 7.23 7.91 9.22
N VAL A 86 8.04 7.44 8.26
CA VAL A 86 7.72 6.34 7.35
C VAL A 86 8.63 5.16 7.65
N GLU A 87 8.05 4.00 7.89
CA GLU A 87 8.75 2.75 8.16
C GLU A 87 8.30 1.68 7.16
N PHE A 88 9.23 0.86 6.67
CA PHE A 88 8.94 -0.28 5.80
C PHE A 88 9.30 -1.59 6.47
N ARG A 89 8.34 -2.51 6.55
CA ARG A 89 8.46 -3.80 7.23
C ARG A 89 8.28 -4.95 6.25
N ASP A 90 9.09 -5.99 6.43
CA ASP A 90 8.88 -7.28 5.80
C ASP A 90 7.65 -7.96 6.41
N GLY A 91 6.76 -8.46 5.57
CA GLY A 91 5.54 -9.15 6.03
C GLY A 91 4.60 -9.52 4.89
N LEU A 92 3.68 -10.42 5.23
CA LEU A 92 2.61 -10.86 4.34
C LEU A 92 1.33 -10.06 4.62
N ALA A 93 0.51 -9.89 3.59
CA ALA A 93 -0.81 -9.26 3.75
C ALA A 93 -1.74 -10.07 4.68
N GLU A 94 -1.53 -11.41 4.72
CA GLU A 94 -2.25 -12.36 5.57
C GLU A 94 -1.74 -12.37 7.03
N ALA A 95 -0.61 -11.69 7.34
CA ALA A 95 0.00 -11.62 8.68
C ALA A 95 0.77 -10.32 8.84
N LEU A 96 0.04 -9.21 9.02
CA LEU A 96 0.62 -7.87 9.07
C LEU A 96 1.47 -7.68 10.35
N PRO A 97 2.74 -7.24 10.24
CA PRO A 97 3.64 -7.04 11.38
C PRO A 97 3.32 -5.75 12.14
N VAL A 98 2.05 -5.55 12.46
CA VAL A 98 1.51 -4.37 13.16
C VAL A 98 0.53 -4.81 14.23
N GLY A 99 0.50 -4.11 15.36
CA GLY A 99 -0.38 -4.42 16.49
C GLY A 99 -1.86 -4.15 16.19
N ASP A 100 -2.73 -4.79 16.99
CA ASP A 100 -4.18 -4.64 16.90
C ASP A 100 -4.60 -3.19 17.11
N GLY A 101 -5.56 -2.72 16.30
CA GLY A 101 -6.14 -1.39 16.45
C GLY A 101 -5.16 -0.22 16.27
N TRP A 102 -4.01 -0.46 15.65
CA TRP A 102 -2.99 0.56 15.49
C TRP A 102 -3.35 1.61 14.42
N ALA A 103 -3.96 1.20 13.31
CA ALA A 103 -4.15 2.05 12.15
C ALA A 103 -5.46 2.84 12.18
N ASP A 104 -5.39 4.10 11.78
CA ASP A 104 -6.54 4.92 11.42
C ASP A 104 -7.06 4.57 10.02
N VAL A 105 -6.12 4.30 9.11
CA VAL A 105 -6.39 3.96 7.70
C VAL A 105 -5.48 2.81 7.27
N VAL A 106 -6.04 1.88 6.52
CA VAL A 106 -5.28 0.92 5.72
C VAL A 106 -5.49 1.26 4.24
N ILE A 107 -4.41 1.35 3.49
CA ILE A 107 -4.45 1.50 2.03
C ILE A 107 -3.87 0.25 1.36
N SER A 108 -4.31 -0.06 0.14
CA SER A 108 -3.74 -1.10 -0.71
C SER A 108 -4.04 -0.80 -2.18
N ASN A 109 -3.13 -1.14 -3.08
CA ASN A 109 -3.26 -0.83 -4.50
C ASN A 109 -2.74 -1.96 -5.40
N GLY A 110 -3.66 -2.80 -5.92
CA GLY A 110 -3.34 -3.89 -6.85
C GLY A 110 -2.66 -5.10 -6.21
N VAL A 111 -2.92 -5.39 -4.92
CA VAL A 111 -2.24 -6.43 -4.16
C VAL A 111 -3.17 -7.55 -3.71
N ILE A 112 -4.36 -7.23 -3.24
CA ILE A 112 -5.27 -8.21 -2.60
C ILE A 112 -5.70 -9.30 -3.60
N ASN A 113 -5.86 -8.95 -4.89
CA ASN A 113 -6.18 -9.92 -5.93
C ASN A 113 -5.12 -11.01 -6.08
N LEU A 114 -3.85 -10.71 -5.77
CA LEU A 114 -2.72 -11.64 -5.85
C LEU A 114 -2.60 -12.55 -4.63
N CYS A 115 -3.19 -12.19 -3.49
CA CYS A 115 -3.11 -12.97 -2.26
C CYS A 115 -3.90 -14.29 -2.37
N ALA A 116 -3.31 -15.37 -1.85
CA ALA A 116 -3.91 -16.70 -1.88
C ALA A 116 -5.15 -16.81 -0.98
N ASP A 117 -5.09 -16.23 0.22
CA ASP A 117 -6.20 -16.21 1.18
C ASP A 117 -6.68 -14.77 1.45
N LYS A 118 -7.60 -14.32 0.62
CA LYS A 118 -8.20 -12.98 0.75
C LYS A 118 -8.98 -12.80 2.07
N ARG A 119 -9.51 -13.89 2.65
CA ARG A 119 -10.22 -13.81 3.94
C ARG A 119 -9.24 -13.53 5.07
N ALA A 120 -8.07 -14.17 5.07
CA ALA A 120 -6.99 -13.88 6.02
C ALA A 120 -6.53 -12.41 5.87
N VAL A 121 -6.35 -11.92 4.64
CA VAL A 121 -5.99 -10.51 4.39
C VAL A 121 -7.00 -9.55 5.00
N PHE A 122 -8.31 -9.73 4.72
CA PHE A 122 -9.33 -8.84 5.29
C PHE A 122 -9.47 -9.00 6.81
N ALA A 123 -9.22 -10.18 7.37
CA ALA A 123 -9.18 -10.38 8.82
C ALA A 123 -8.02 -9.61 9.47
N GLU A 124 -6.83 -9.64 8.85
CA GLU A 124 -5.67 -8.88 9.31
C GLU A 124 -5.89 -7.36 9.18
N ILE A 125 -6.43 -6.90 8.06
CA ILE A 125 -6.80 -5.50 7.89
C ILE A 125 -7.79 -5.05 8.99
N HIS A 126 -8.80 -5.86 9.27
CA HIS A 126 -9.75 -5.58 10.35
C HIS A 126 -9.08 -5.55 11.72
N ARG A 127 -8.15 -6.50 11.99
CA ARG A 127 -7.41 -6.57 13.26
C ARG A 127 -6.57 -5.32 13.51
N VAL A 128 -5.84 -4.85 12.50
CA VAL A 128 -4.94 -3.69 12.65
C VAL A 128 -5.67 -2.34 12.64
N LEU A 129 -6.87 -2.27 12.06
CA LEU A 129 -7.69 -1.07 12.11
C LEU A 129 -8.26 -0.84 13.51
N ARG A 130 -8.15 0.39 14.01
CA ARG A 130 -8.86 0.78 15.22
C ARG A 130 -10.38 0.83 14.98
N PRO A 131 -11.21 0.80 16.05
CA PRO A 131 -12.63 1.08 15.90
C PRO A 131 -12.89 2.41 15.17
N GLY A 132 -13.67 2.34 14.09
CA GLY A 132 -13.94 3.49 13.22
C GLY A 132 -12.81 3.83 12.22
N GLY A 133 -11.77 3.01 12.13
CA GLY A 133 -10.75 3.09 11.09
C GLY A 133 -11.30 2.72 9.71
N VAL A 134 -10.58 3.08 8.64
CA VAL A 134 -11.06 2.99 7.26
C VAL A 134 -10.09 2.19 6.40
N LEU A 135 -10.62 1.28 5.58
CA LEU A 135 -9.89 0.64 4.48
C LEU A 135 -10.17 1.41 3.18
N GLN A 136 -9.14 1.84 2.49
CA GLN A 136 -9.18 2.43 1.15
C GLN A 136 -8.31 1.59 0.22
N PHE A 137 -8.91 0.88 -0.72
CA PHE A 137 -8.14 0.06 -1.63
C PHE A 137 -8.65 0.16 -3.07
N ALA A 138 -7.74 -0.06 -3.99
CA ALA A 138 -8.00 -0.22 -5.40
C ALA A 138 -7.47 -1.59 -5.84
N ASP A 139 -8.28 -2.34 -6.58
CA ASP A 139 -7.88 -3.67 -6.99
C ASP A 139 -8.62 -4.14 -8.25
N ILE A 140 -8.10 -5.19 -8.89
CA ILE A 140 -8.72 -5.83 -10.04
C ILE A 140 -9.74 -6.86 -9.54
N ALA A 141 -10.99 -6.72 -9.99
CA ALA A 141 -12.05 -7.66 -9.69
C ALA A 141 -12.61 -8.28 -10.98
N ASN A 142 -12.74 -9.61 -11.00
CA ASN A 142 -13.36 -10.31 -12.11
C ASN A 142 -14.89 -10.17 -12.03
N GLY A 143 -15.51 -9.63 -13.07
CA GLY A 143 -16.97 -9.51 -13.18
C GLY A 143 -17.69 -10.85 -13.44
N ARG A 144 -16.94 -11.93 -13.69
CA ARG A 144 -17.43 -13.29 -13.90
C ARG A 144 -16.50 -14.29 -13.26
N ALA A 145 -17.00 -15.51 -12.96
CA ALA A 145 -16.16 -16.60 -12.48
C ALA A 145 -15.05 -16.90 -13.51
N VAL A 146 -13.82 -16.99 -13.04
CA VAL A 146 -12.65 -17.35 -13.85
C VAL A 146 -12.70 -18.87 -14.08
N PRO A 147 -12.61 -19.36 -15.33
CA PRO A 147 -12.56 -20.80 -15.60
C PRO A 147 -11.38 -21.47 -14.88
N PRO A 148 -11.55 -22.71 -14.36
CA PRO A 148 -10.49 -23.40 -13.63
C PRO A 148 -9.17 -23.58 -14.40
N GLU A 149 -9.24 -23.71 -15.71
CA GLU A 149 -8.07 -23.78 -16.59
C GLU A 149 -7.27 -22.46 -16.61
N ALA A 150 -7.94 -21.31 -16.61
CA ALA A 150 -7.30 -19.99 -16.58
C ALA A 150 -6.65 -19.68 -15.23
N LEU A 151 -7.15 -20.27 -14.13
CA LEU A 151 -6.51 -20.14 -12.80
C LEU A 151 -5.14 -20.84 -12.70
N ARG A 152 -4.83 -21.72 -13.66
CA ARG A 152 -3.54 -22.46 -13.70
C ARG A 152 -2.56 -21.85 -14.68
N ASP A 153 -2.97 -20.88 -15.45
CA ASP A 153 -2.13 -20.22 -16.45
C ASP A 153 -1.36 -19.07 -15.77
N ILE A 154 -0.06 -19.32 -15.51
CA ILE A 154 0.79 -18.36 -14.81
C ILE A 154 0.95 -17.06 -15.62
N ASP A 155 0.90 -17.13 -16.94
CA ASP A 155 1.10 -15.96 -17.81
C ASP A 155 -0.04 -14.95 -17.69
N LEU A 156 -1.23 -15.40 -17.28
CA LEU A 156 -2.37 -14.52 -16.99
C LEU A 156 -2.21 -13.74 -15.67
N TRP A 157 -1.28 -14.16 -14.79
CA TRP A 157 -1.04 -13.55 -13.49
C TRP A 157 0.21 -12.65 -13.46
N THR A 158 1.11 -12.83 -14.43
CA THR A 158 2.41 -12.15 -14.47
C THR A 158 2.56 -11.18 -15.65
N GLY A 159 1.51 -11.05 -16.48
CA GLY A 159 1.44 -10.36 -17.78
C GLY A 159 1.93 -8.96 -17.92
#